data_11105f29a477df7df2db35356a04e7c7
#
_entry.id   11105f29a477df7df2db35356a04e7c7
#
_cell.length_a   1.000
_cell.length_b   1.000
_cell.length_c   1.000
_cell.angle_alpha   90.00
_cell.angle_beta   90.00
_cell.angle_gamma   90.00
#
_symmetry.space_group_name_H-M   'P 1'
#
loop_
_entity.id
_entity.type
_entity.pdbx_description
1 polymer ?
#
loop_
_entity_poly.entity_id
_entity_poly.type
_entity_poly.pdbx_seq_one_letter_code
_entity_poly.pdbx_strand_id
1 'polypeptide(L)'
;MNTNDFDFELPEELIAQTPLKKRDSSKLLVINHENKHLTDTYFDHIIDELNSGDALVMNNTRVLPARLYGEKPDTHGHVELLLLKNTQKDQWEVLAKPAKRLRVGAEVSFGDGRLKAVVKKELEHGGRIVEFTYAGIFLEVLESLGEMPLPPYIHEKLQDKERYQTVYAKENGSAAAPTAGLHFTNDLLSKIEAKGVKLVYLTLHVGLGTFRPVSVDNVDEHEMHSEFYTLSEESAQTLRDVKSQGGHIVAVGTTSIRTLETIGSKFDGHIQADSGWTNIFIKPGYRFKVVDAFSTNFHLPKSTLVMLVSAFAGRDFVLEAYKHAVDEHYRFFSFGDAMFVK
;
A
#
# COMPACT_ATOMS: atom_id res chain seq x y z
N MET A 1 -22.96 -2.66 10.91
CA MET A 1 -22.40 -1.37 10.48
C MET A 1 -22.57 -1.25 8.99
N ASN A 2 -23.02 -0.09 8.48
CA ASN A 2 -23.27 0.09 7.05
C ASN A 2 -22.07 0.77 6.38
N THR A 3 -21.76 0.37 5.16
CA THR A 3 -20.66 0.98 4.37
C THR A 3 -20.90 2.47 4.13
N ASN A 4 -22.17 2.90 4.01
CA ASN A 4 -22.52 4.31 3.88
C ASN A 4 -22.24 5.13 5.15
N ASP A 5 -22.03 4.52 6.32
CA ASP A 5 -21.62 5.22 7.54
C ASP A 5 -20.22 5.86 7.41
N PHE A 6 -19.47 5.50 6.37
CA PHE A 6 -18.12 6.00 6.05
C PHE A 6 -18.08 6.80 4.75
N ASP A 7 -19.23 7.29 4.32
CA ASP A 7 -19.35 8.15 3.14
C ASP A 7 -19.08 9.60 3.50
N PHE A 8 -18.48 10.31 2.57
CA PHE A 8 -18.29 11.76 2.62
C PHE A 8 -18.19 12.30 1.19
N GLU A 9 -18.51 13.57 1.01
CA GLU A 9 -18.39 14.23 -0.29
C GLU A 9 -16.91 14.50 -0.60
N LEU A 10 -16.42 13.96 -1.70
CA LEU A 10 -15.07 14.17 -2.19
C LEU A 10 -15.11 14.69 -3.64
N PRO A 11 -14.79 15.97 -3.88
CA PRO A 11 -14.63 16.51 -5.22
C PRO A 11 -13.53 15.78 -5.99
N GLU A 12 -13.81 15.41 -7.25
CA GLU A 12 -12.90 14.62 -8.09
C GLU A 12 -11.56 15.34 -8.33
N GLU A 13 -11.58 16.67 -8.40
CA GLU A 13 -10.40 17.52 -8.57
C GLU A 13 -9.41 17.45 -7.41
N LEU A 14 -9.83 17.00 -6.23
CA LEU A 14 -8.94 16.78 -5.09
C LEU A 14 -8.20 15.45 -5.16
N ILE A 15 -8.55 14.54 -6.06
CA ILE A 15 -7.83 13.28 -6.25
C ILE A 15 -6.55 13.55 -7.03
N ALA A 16 -5.41 13.43 -6.36
CA ALA A 16 -4.11 13.75 -6.92
C ALA A 16 -3.72 12.83 -8.08
N GLN A 17 -3.47 13.41 -9.25
CA GLN A 17 -3.05 12.67 -10.45
C GLN A 17 -1.52 12.53 -10.56
N THR A 18 -0.77 13.45 -9.97
CA THR A 18 0.70 13.50 -10.05
C THR A 18 1.31 13.75 -8.67
N PRO A 19 2.51 13.19 -8.40
CA PRO A 19 3.23 13.49 -7.17
C PRO A 19 3.76 14.92 -7.19
N LEU A 20 3.90 15.53 -6.01
CA LEU A 20 4.58 16.81 -5.84
C LEU A 20 6.06 16.69 -6.23
N LYS A 21 6.69 17.77 -6.69
CA LYS A 21 8.12 17.78 -7.04
C LYS A 21 8.99 17.34 -5.87
N LYS A 22 8.77 17.90 -4.70
CA LYS A 22 9.44 17.54 -3.45
C LYS A 22 8.50 16.65 -2.63
N ARG A 23 8.95 15.46 -2.22
CA ARG A 23 8.11 14.44 -1.54
C ARG A 23 7.54 14.94 -0.22
N ASP A 24 8.37 15.58 0.60
CA ASP A 24 8.05 16.04 1.95
C ASP A 24 7.39 17.43 2.02
N SER A 25 7.04 18.01 0.86
CA SER A 25 6.30 19.29 0.80
C SER A 25 4.77 19.12 0.73
N SER A 26 4.25 17.91 0.85
CA SER A 26 2.81 17.67 0.98
C SER A 26 2.26 18.26 2.28
N LYS A 27 0.97 18.58 2.31
CA LYS A 27 0.30 18.95 3.55
C LYS A 27 0.24 17.76 4.51
N LEU A 28 0.22 18.04 5.78
CA LEU A 28 0.03 17.06 6.85
C LEU A 28 -1.05 17.55 7.80
N LEU A 29 -2.12 16.78 7.96
CA LEU A 29 -3.13 17.01 8.99
C LEU A 29 -2.81 16.15 10.21
N VAL A 30 -2.45 16.78 11.32
CA VAL A 30 -2.28 16.11 12.62
C VAL A 30 -3.65 15.97 13.28
N ILE A 31 -4.05 14.75 13.54
CA ILE A 31 -5.33 14.37 14.14
C ILE A 31 -5.04 13.82 15.54
N ASN A 32 -5.29 14.63 16.56
CA ASN A 32 -5.20 14.16 17.94
C ASN A 32 -6.60 13.72 18.41
N HIS A 33 -6.78 12.41 18.50
CA HIS A 33 -8.09 11.84 18.81
C HIS A 33 -8.50 11.96 20.28
N GLU A 34 -7.54 12.12 21.20
CA GLU A 34 -7.83 12.26 22.63
C GLU A 34 -8.49 13.62 22.95
N ASN A 35 -7.93 14.71 22.43
CA ASN A 35 -8.43 16.06 22.69
C ASN A 35 -9.31 16.62 21.56
N LYS A 36 -9.56 15.83 20.50
CA LYS A 36 -10.35 16.21 19.33
C LYS A 36 -9.81 17.47 18.62
N HIS A 37 -8.50 17.55 18.48
CA HIS A 37 -7.84 18.69 17.85
C HIS A 37 -7.24 18.33 16.50
N LEU A 38 -7.41 19.25 15.53
CA LEU A 38 -6.83 19.18 14.19
C LEU A 38 -5.77 20.27 14.04
N THR A 39 -4.62 19.94 13.48
CA THR A 39 -3.55 20.91 13.19
C THR A 39 -3.06 20.74 11.77
N ASP A 40 -3.14 21.81 10.98
CA ASP A 40 -2.62 21.85 9.62
C ASP A 40 -1.13 22.20 9.63
N THR A 41 -0.33 21.42 8.90
CA THR A 41 1.10 21.65 8.74
C THR A 41 1.59 21.02 7.42
N TYR A 42 2.89 20.81 7.27
CA TYR A 42 3.52 20.15 6.14
C TYR A 42 4.26 18.88 6.59
N PHE A 43 4.49 17.97 5.66
CA PHE A 43 5.00 16.63 5.99
C PHE A 43 6.42 16.64 6.54
N ASP A 44 7.26 17.59 6.16
CA ASP A 44 8.61 17.76 6.73
C ASP A 44 8.60 18.06 8.25
N HIS A 45 7.45 18.51 8.80
CA HIS A 45 7.20 18.67 10.23
C HIS A 45 6.75 17.39 10.95
N ILE A 46 6.60 16.26 10.28
CA ILE A 46 6.25 14.99 10.93
C ILE A 46 7.25 14.62 12.05
N ILE A 47 8.48 15.09 11.93
CA ILE A 47 9.53 14.91 12.93
C ILE A 47 9.13 15.51 14.30
N ASP A 48 8.29 16.56 14.32
CA ASP A 48 7.85 17.22 15.54
C ASP A 48 6.86 16.33 16.32
N GLU A 49 6.20 15.39 15.64
CA GLU A 49 5.26 14.43 16.20
C GLU A 49 5.92 13.15 16.77
N LEU A 50 7.23 12.99 16.58
CA LEU A 50 8.00 11.84 17.00
C LEU A 50 8.92 12.19 18.17
N ASN A 51 9.11 11.28 19.12
CA ASN A 51 9.98 11.47 20.26
C ASN A 51 11.22 10.58 20.16
N SER A 52 12.32 11.01 20.79
CA SER A 52 13.48 10.15 20.95
C SER A 52 13.07 8.87 21.69
N GLY A 53 13.48 7.73 21.18
CA GLY A 53 13.10 6.42 21.72
C GLY A 53 11.88 5.78 21.05
N ASP A 54 11.12 6.49 20.21
CA ASP A 54 10.04 5.92 19.40
C ASP A 54 10.61 5.06 18.26
N ALA A 55 9.77 4.20 17.68
CA ALA A 55 10.04 3.48 16.44
C ALA A 55 9.11 3.97 15.32
N LEU A 56 9.69 4.33 14.17
CA LEU A 56 8.98 4.59 12.93
C LEU A 56 9.03 3.33 12.05
N VAL A 57 7.88 2.67 11.87
CA VAL A 57 7.80 1.37 11.20
C VAL A 57 7.29 1.53 9.78
N MET A 58 8.11 1.12 8.82
CA MET A 58 7.91 1.36 7.39
C MET A 58 7.88 0.06 6.59
N ASN A 59 7.04 0.02 5.55
CA ASN A 59 6.98 -1.10 4.62
C ASN A 59 8.00 -0.90 3.49
N ASN A 60 9.02 -1.74 3.43
CA ASN A 60 10.12 -1.67 2.47
C ASN A 60 9.85 -2.43 1.15
N THR A 61 8.62 -2.81 0.90
CA THR A 61 8.28 -3.48 -0.36
C THR A 61 8.58 -2.60 -1.57
N ARG A 62 9.04 -3.22 -2.66
CA ARG A 62 9.29 -2.58 -3.95
C ARG A 62 8.28 -3.06 -4.98
N VAL A 63 7.69 -2.10 -5.69
CA VAL A 63 6.73 -2.37 -6.75
C VAL A 63 7.46 -2.93 -7.97
N LEU A 64 6.95 -4.03 -8.50
CA LEU A 64 7.40 -4.56 -9.78
C LEU A 64 6.75 -3.77 -10.93
N PRO A 65 7.44 -3.55 -12.06
CA PRO A 65 6.83 -3.05 -13.29
C PRO A 65 5.95 -4.15 -13.90
N ALA A 66 4.90 -4.49 -13.19
CA ALA A 66 4.11 -5.71 -13.35
C ALA A 66 3.10 -5.66 -14.49
N ARG A 67 2.97 -4.53 -15.19
CA ARG A 67 2.06 -4.37 -16.33
C ARG A 67 2.81 -4.58 -17.64
N LEU A 68 2.47 -5.62 -18.37
CA LEU A 68 3.09 -6.01 -19.63
C LEU A 68 2.12 -5.84 -20.79
N TYR A 69 2.58 -5.21 -21.85
CA TYR A 69 1.86 -5.11 -23.12
C TYR A 69 2.54 -5.97 -24.16
N GLY A 70 1.77 -6.87 -24.74
CA GLY A 70 2.23 -7.80 -25.76
C GLY A 70 1.19 -8.08 -26.83
N GLU A 71 1.46 -9.03 -27.66
CA GLU A 71 0.56 -9.47 -28.73
C GLU A 71 0.51 -10.98 -28.85
N LYS A 72 -0.58 -11.48 -29.39
CA LYS A 72 -0.70 -12.87 -29.77
C LYS A 72 0.09 -13.12 -31.07
N PRO A 73 0.99 -14.13 -31.12
CA PRO A 73 1.80 -14.37 -32.31
C PRO A 73 0.98 -14.75 -33.56
N ASP A 74 -0.20 -15.36 -33.35
CA ASP A 74 -1.09 -15.85 -34.40
C ASP A 74 -1.97 -14.78 -35.05
N THR A 75 -2.45 -13.81 -34.25
CA THR A 75 -3.46 -12.84 -34.65
C THR A 75 -3.01 -11.38 -34.55
N HIS A 76 -1.81 -11.12 -34.02
CA HIS A 76 -1.31 -9.78 -33.65
C HIS A 76 -2.28 -8.99 -32.76
N GLY A 77 -3.18 -9.69 -32.07
CA GLY A 77 -4.11 -9.08 -31.13
C GLY A 77 -3.40 -8.58 -29.88
N HIS A 78 -3.57 -7.31 -29.57
CA HIS A 78 -3.00 -6.70 -28.36
C HIS A 78 -3.50 -7.36 -27.08
N VAL A 79 -2.60 -7.56 -26.16
CA VAL A 79 -2.84 -8.18 -24.84
C VAL A 79 -2.13 -7.38 -23.76
N GLU A 80 -2.83 -7.14 -22.66
CA GLU A 80 -2.26 -6.64 -21.43
C GLU A 80 -2.27 -7.78 -20.39
N LEU A 81 -1.12 -8.04 -19.77
CA LEU A 81 -1.01 -8.89 -18.59
C LEU A 81 -0.55 -8.04 -17.41
N LEU A 82 -1.24 -8.16 -16.29
CA LEU A 82 -0.85 -7.55 -15.03
C LEU A 82 -0.48 -8.66 -14.05
N LEU A 83 0.79 -8.76 -13.70
CA LEU A 83 1.31 -9.75 -12.77
C LEU A 83 0.82 -9.47 -11.36
N LEU A 84 0.29 -10.50 -10.67
CA LEU A 84 -0.26 -10.40 -9.33
C LEU A 84 0.59 -11.14 -8.31
N LYS A 85 0.88 -12.41 -8.58
CA LYS A 85 1.52 -13.31 -7.63
C LYS A 85 2.33 -14.35 -8.35
N ASN A 86 3.57 -14.55 -7.92
CA ASN A 86 4.35 -15.71 -8.32
C ASN A 86 3.79 -16.97 -7.63
N THR A 87 3.43 -17.97 -8.40
CA THR A 87 2.87 -19.23 -7.88
C THR A 87 3.89 -20.35 -7.86
N GLN A 88 4.83 -20.35 -8.82
CA GLN A 88 5.95 -21.27 -8.94
C GLN A 88 7.07 -20.56 -9.71
N LYS A 89 8.24 -21.20 -9.90
CA LYS A 89 9.44 -20.60 -10.49
C LYS A 89 9.16 -19.60 -11.63
N ASP A 90 8.52 -20.04 -12.70
CA ASP A 90 8.25 -19.18 -13.88
C ASP A 90 6.74 -19.00 -14.12
N GLN A 91 5.91 -19.40 -13.13
CA GLN A 91 4.46 -19.28 -13.22
C GLN A 91 3.93 -18.17 -12.35
N TRP A 92 3.04 -17.37 -12.95
CA TRP A 92 2.44 -16.24 -12.31
C TRP A 92 0.93 -16.23 -12.47
N GLU A 93 0.25 -15.87 -11.41
CA GLU A 93 -1.12 -15.41 -11.51
C GLU A 93 -1.11 -13.98 -12.07
N VAL A 94 -1.95 -13.75 -13.09
CA VAL A 94 -2.04 -12.47 -13.78
C VAL A 94 -3.51 -12.11 -14.03
N LEU A 95 -3.81 -10.81 -14.12
CA LEU A 95 -5.03 -10.35 -14.79
C LEU A 95 -4.74 -10.13 -16.27
N ALA A 96 -5.62 -10.64 -17.12
CA ALA A 96 -5.47 -10.59 -18.56
C ALA A 96 -6.54 -9.72 -19.21
N LYS A 97 -6.15 -8.87 -20.17
CA LYS A 97 -7.07 -8.06 -20.96
C LYS A 97 -6.69 -8.11 -22.44
N PRO A 98 -7.60 -8.54 -23.32
CA PRO A 98 -8.95 -9.08 -23.09
C PRO A 98 -8.91 -10.56 -22.66
N ALA A 99 -9.42 -10.88 -21.48
CA ALA A 99 -9.35 -12.23 -20.89
C ALA A 99 -10.01 -13.31 -21.75
N LYS A 100 -11.14 -13.01 -22.40
CA LYS A 100 -11.91 -13.95 -23.24
C LYS A 100 -11.10 -14.56 -24.40
N ARG A 101 -10.04 -13.88 -24.84
CA ARG A 101 -9.19 -14.33 -25.97
C ARG A 101 -7.97 -15.14 -25.51
N LEU A 102 -7.74 -15.23 -24.19
CA LEU A 102 -6.61 -15.90 -23.59
C LEU A 102 -7.09 -17.18 -22.86
N ARG A 103 -7.34 -18.22 -23.65
CA ARG A 103 -7.69 -19.57 -23.17
C ARG A 103 -6.43 -20.36 -22.86
N VAL A 104 -6.57 -21.48 -22.16
CA VAL A 104 -5.46 -22.42 -21.91
C VAL A 104 -4.76 -22.77 -23.23
N GLY A 105 -3.42 -22.70 -23.23
CA GLY A 105 -2.58 -22.90 -24.39
C GLY A 105 -2.36 -21.64 -25.26
N ALA A 106 -3.07 -20.53 -25.00
CA ALA A 106 -2.81 -19.29 -25.73
C ALA A 106 -1.42 -18.75 -25.41
N GLU A 107 -0.71 -18.29 -26.44
CA GLU A 107 0.61 -17.68 -26.33
C GLU A 107 0.51 -16.16 -26.46
N VAL A 108 1.37 -15.44 -25.74
CA VAL A 108 1.56 -13.98 -25.83
C VAL A 108 3.05 -13.69 -25.90
N SER A 109 3.43 -12.78 -26.78
CA SER A 109 4.81 -12.33 -26.96
C SER A 109 4.96 -10.88 -26.55
N PHE A 110 6.05 -10.55 -25.86
CA PHE A 110 6.40 -9.22 -25.38
C PHE A 110 7.79 -8.83 -25.84
N GLY A 111 7.98 -7.56 -26.20
CA GLY A 111 9.29 -6.99 -26.55
C GLY A 111 10.02 -7.79 -27.63
N ASP A 112 9.38 -7.98 -28.79
CA ASP A 112 9.94 -8.72 -29.92
C ASP A 112 10.39 -10.15 -29.59
N GLY A 113 9.66 -10.81 -28.67
CA GLY A 113 9.91 -12.19 -28.29
C GLY A 113 10.92 -12.38 -27.16
N ARG A 114 11.42 -11.31 -26.53
CA ARG A 114 12.31 -11.39 -25.36
C ARG A 114 11.65 -12.04 -24.15
N LEU A 115 10.32 -11.90 -24.04
CA LEU A 115 9.50 -12.55 -23.03
C LEU A 115 8.29 -13.18 -23.72
N LYS A 116 7.99 -14.43 -23.39
CA LYS A 116 6.81 -15.15 -23.88
C LYS A 116 6.02 -15.68 -22.71
N ALA A 117 4.71 -15.72 -22.82
CA ALA A 117 3.83 -16.32 -21.83
C ALA A 117 2.90 -17.33 -22.48
N VAL A 118 2.66 -18.44 -21.80
CA VAL A 118 1.68 -19.45 -22.17
C VAL A 118 0.65 -19.58 -21.06
N VAL A 119 -0.63 -19.49 -21.39
CA VAL A 119 -1.72 -19.68 -20.43
C VAL A 119 -1.83 -21.15 -20.01
N LYS A 120 -1.65 -21.42 -18.72
CA LYS A 120 -1.74 -22.77 -18.14
C LYS A 120 -3.11 -23.05 -17.51
N LYS A 121 -3.76 -22.03 -16.95
CA LYS A 121 -5.06 -22.16 -16.28
C LYS A 121 -5.87 -20.88 -16.40
N GLU A 122 -7.18 -21.03 -16.56
CA GLU A 122 -8.13 -19.91 -16.45
C GLU A 122 -8.62 -19.82 -15.01
N LEU A 123 -8.71 -18.58 -14.51
CA LEU A 123 -9.26 -18.24 -13.20
C LEU A 123 -10.47 -17.30 -13.39
N GLU A 124 -11.20 -17.08 -12.33
CA GLU A 124 -12.35 -16.15 -12.32
C GLU A 124 -11.92 -14.70 -12.55
N HIS A 125 -12.87 -13.85 -12.90
CA HIS A 125 -12.71 -12.40 -13.05
C HIS A 125 -11.57 -11.95 -13.98
N GLY A 126 -11.26 -12.75 -15.01
CA GLY A 126 -10.20 -12.43 -15.98
C GLY A 126 -8.80 -12.89 -15.55
N GLY A 127 -8.70 -13.57 -14.41
CA GLY A 127 -7.45 -14.16 -13.93
C GLY A 127 -6.94 -15.29 -14.82
N ARG A 128 -5.62 -15.43 -14.88
CA ARG A 128 -4.91 -16.53 -15.57
C ARG A 128 -3.71 -16.95 -14.75
N ILE A 129 -3.35 -18.23 -14.83
CA ILE A 129 -1.99 -18.66 -14.52
C ILE A 129 -1.26 -18.74 -15.85
N VAL A 130 -0.15 -18.03 -15.95
CA VAL A 130 0.73 -18.04 -17.12
C VAL A 130 2.11 -18.55 -16.73
N GLU A 131 2.77 -19.23 -17.67
CA GLU A 131 4.17 -19.63 -17.53
C GLU A 131 5.00 -18.79 -18.49
N PHE A 132 6.02 -18.12 -17.95
CA PHE A 132 6.93 -17.28 -18.72
C PHE A 132 8.14 -18.07 -19.24
N THR A 133 8.56 -17.72 -20.45
CA THR A 133 9.83 -18.16 -21.06
C THR A 133 10.62 -16.92 -21.46
N TYR A 134 11.88 -16.87 -21.05
CA TYR A 134 12.78 -15.73 -21.24
C TYR A 134 14.23 -16.19 -21.20
N ALA A 135 15.17 -15.34 -21.61
CA ALA A 135 16.61 -15.54 -21.42
C ALA A 135 17.15 -14.58 -20.36
N GLY A 136 18.03 -15.07 -19.49
CA GLY A 136 18.65 -14.28 -18.43
C GLY A 136 17.84 -14.24 -17.12
N ILE A 137 17.80 -13.09 -16.49
CA ILE A 137 17.13 -12.86 -15.19
C ILE A 137 15.74 -12.27 -15.42
N PHE A 138 14.70 -12.92 -14.90
CA PHE A 138 13.31 -12.51 -15.11
C PHE A 138 13.04 -11.05 -14.71
N LEU A 139 13.56 -10.61 -13.57
CA LEU A 139 13.37 -9.24 -13.08
C LEU A 139 13.98 -8.20 -14.03
N GLU A 140 15.15 -8.46 -14.60
CA GLU A 140 15.78 -7.56 -15.58
C GLU A 140 14.94 -7.46 -16.87
N VAL A 141 14.43 -8.59 -17.33
CA VAL A 141 13.51 -8.61 -18.49
C VAL A 141 12.25 -7.85 -18.17
N LEU A 142 11.65 -8.07 -16.99
CA LEU A 142 10.45 -7.39 -16.54
C LEU A 142 10.67 -5.87 -16.41
N GLU A 143 11.79 -5.43 -15.85
CA GLU A 143 12.16 -4.00 -15.74
C GLU A 143 12.29 -3.33 -17.11
N SER A 144 12.79 -4.06 -18.10
CA SER A 144 12.97 -3.53 -19.46
C SER A 144 11.68 -3.43 -20.27
N LEU A 145 10.67 -4.25 -19.98
CA LEU A 145 9.43 -4.38 -20.76
C LEU A 145 8.19 -3.88 -20.03
N GLY A 146 8.21 -3.93 -18.70
CA GLY A 146 7.06 -3.65 -17.87
C GLY A 146 6.85 -2.16 -17.59
N GLU A 147 5.59 -1.82 -17.37
CA GLU A 147 5.18 -0.51 -16.86
C GLU A 147 4.74 -0.62 -15.40
N MET A 148 4.89 0.48 -14.66
CA MET A 148 4.43 0.57 -13.26
C MET A 148 2.90 0.46 -13.22
N PRO A 149 2.37 -0.45 -12.40
CA PRO A 149 0.93 -0.66 -12.30
C PRO A 149 0.29 0.43 -11.42
N LEU A 150 0.16 1.63 -11.96
CA LEU A 150 -0.52 2.72 -11.25
C LEU A 150 -1.97 2.36 -10.96
N PRO A 151 -2.53 2.85 -9.85
CA PRO A 151 -3.93 2.68 -9.52
C PRO A 151 -4.87 3.17 -10.62
N PRO A 152 -6.07 2.58 -10.76
CA PRO A 152 -6.97 2.87 -11.89
C PRO A 152 -7.51 4.31 -11.92
N TYR A 153 -7.47 5.04 -10.81
CA TYR A 153 -7.88 6.45 -10.73
C TYR A 153 -6.77 7.44 -11.11
N ILE A 154 -5.54 6.96 -11.37
CA ILE A 154 -4.44 7.78 -11.92
C ILE A 154 -4.43 7.57 -13.42
N HIS A 155 -4.76 8.62 -14.16
CA HIS A 155 -4.82 8.61 -15.62
C HIS A 155 -3.57 9.22 -16.25
N GLU A 156 -2.82 10.00 -15.49
CA GLU A 156 -1.58 10.63 -15.94
C GLU A 156 -0.42 9.62 -15.96
N LYS A 157 0.38 9.68 -17.04
CA LYS A 157 1.59 8.85 -17.15
C LYS A 157 2.68 9.39 -16.24
N LEU A 158 3.23 8.51 -15.43
CA LEU A 158 4.36 8.82 -14.57
C LEU A 158 5.65 8.89 -15.42
N GLN A 159 6.29 10.07 -15.46
CA GLN A 159 7.53 10.28 -16.22
C GLN A 159 8.72 9.57 -15.57
N ASP A 160 8.76 9.55 -14.25
CA ASP A 160 9.80 8.90 -13.44
C ASP A 160 9.18 7.76 -12.63
N LYS A 161 9.51 6.52 -12.99
CA LYS A 161 9.00 5.30 -12.32
C LYS A 161 9.35 5.26 -10.82
N GLU A 162 10.51 5.81 -10.43
CA GLU A 162 10.94 5.85 -9.02
C GLU A 162 10.08 6.79 -8.15
N ARG A 163 9.24 7.63 -8.75
CA ARG A 163 8.27 8.44 -8.01
C ARG A 163 7.13 7.59 -7.40
N TYR A 164 6.91 6.37 -7.91
CA TYR A 164 5.98 5.40 -7.33
C TYR A 164 6.70 4.32 -6.51
N GLN A 165 7.89 4.66 -5.99
CA GLN A 165 8.65 3.86 -5.04
C GLN A 165 8.98 4.71 -3.81
N THR A 166 9.01 4.08 -2.62
CA THR A 166 9.59 4.74 -1.45
C THR A 166 11.10 4.83 -1.58
N VAL A 167 11.73 5.81 -0.92
CA VAL A 167 13.20 5.95 -0.95
C VAL A 167 13.92 4.79 -0.27
N TYR A 168 13.21 3.97 0.48
CA TYR A 168 13.69 2.78 1.19
C TYR A 168 13.14 1.47 0.60
N ALA A 169 12.53 1.49 -0.59
CA ALA A 169 12.02 0.29 -1.26
C ALA A 169 13.15 -0.68 -1.58
N LYS A 170 13.01 -1.94 -1.11
CA LYS A 170 14.05 -2.97 -1.23
C LYS A 170 13.51 -4.31 -1.69
N GLU A 171 12.48 -4.84 -1.04
CA GLU A 171 11.99 -6.20 -1.23
C GLU A 171 11.01 -6.26 -2.41
N ASN A 172 11.43 -6.80 -3.53
CA ASN A 172 10.61 -6.94 -4.74
C ASN A 172 9.41 -7.88 -4.53
N GLY A 173 8.24 -7.52 -5.06
CA GLY A 173 7.08 -8.42 -5.01
C GLY A 173 5.72 -7.73 -4.94
N SER A 174 5.67 -6.42 -4.86
CA SER A 174 4.41 -5.68 -4.71
C SER A 174 3.81 -5.28 -6.05
N ALA A 175 2.49 -5.33 -6.13
CA ALA A 175 1.72 -4.79 -7.26
C ALA A 175 1.35 -3.30 -7.08
N ALA A 176 1.51 -2.75 -5.86
CA ALA A 176 1.28 -1.35 -5.58
C ALA A 176 2.26 -0.81 -4.52
N ALA A 177 2.55 0.48 -4.55
CA ALA A 177 3.41 1.12 -3.58
C ALA A 177 2.71 1.31 -2.22
N PRO A 178 3.44 1.23 -1.09
CA PRO A 178 2.95 1.69 0.21
C PRO A 178 2.98 3.22 0.24
N THR A 179 1.94 3.85 -0.32
CA THR A 179 1.94 5.26 -0.74
C THR A 179 2.16 6.27 0.37
N ALA A 180 1.80 5.96 1.62
CA ALA A 180 2.14 6.80 2.77
C ALA A 180 3.66 6.98 2.97
N GLY A 181 4.46 6.03 2.51
CA GLY A 181 5.91 6.12 2.52
C GLY A 181 6.51 7.02 1.44
N LEU A 182 5.72 7.39 0.42
CA LEU A 182 6.20 8.24 -0.68
C LEU A 182 6.54 9.67 -0.26
N HIS A 183 6.03 10.11 0.88
CA HIS A 183 6.29 11.44 1.43
C HIS A 183 7.69 11.58 2.02
N PHE A 184 8.32 10.48 2.43
CA PHE A 184 9.65 10.53 3.04
C PHE A 184 10.74 10.78 2.00
N THR A 185 11.74 11.57 2.43
CA THR A 185 13.03 11.76 1.75
C THR A 185 14.13 11.16 2.61
N ASN A 186 15.26 10.80 2.00
CA ASN A 186 16.43 10.32 2.76
C ASN A 186 16.90 11.35 3.79
N ASP A 187 16.84 12.65 3.45
CA ASP A 187 17.20 13.74 4.36
C ASP A 187 16.28 13.79 5.59
N LEU A 188 14.96 13.69 5.38
CA LEU A 188 14.01 13.66 6.49
C LEU A 188 14.21 12.42 7.38
N LEU A 189 14.41 11.24 6.78
CA LEU A 189 14.68 10.01 7.54
C LEU A 189 15.96 10.12 8.37
N SER A 190 17.04 10.70 7.80
CA SER A 190 18.28 10.94 8.53
C SER A 190 18.09 11.88 9.71
N LYS A 191 17.28 12.93 9.58
CA LYS A 191 16.94 13.84 10.68
C LYS A 191 16.12 13.15 11.77
N ILE A 192 15.17 12.30 11.37
CA ILE A 192 14.35 11.51 12.31
C ILE A 192 15.23 10.54 13.11
N GLU A 193 16.16 9.85 12.43
CA GLU A 193 17.10 8.95 13.08
C GLU A 193 18.05 9.70 14.02
N ALA A 194 18.56 10.87 13.60
CA ALA A 194 19.40 11.74 14.43
C ALA A 194 18.67 12.29 15.67
N LYS A 195 17.34 12.42 15.64
CA LYS A 195 16.49 12.74 16.81
C LYS A 195 16.45 11.60 17.82
N GLY A 196 16.88 10.38 17.45
CA GLY A 196 16.86 9.20 18.30
C GLY A 196 15.65 8.28 18.08
N VAL A 197 14.91 8.47 16.99
CA VAL A 197 13.83 7.58 16.56
C VAL A 197 14.43 6.38 15.82
N LYS A 198 13.95 5.18 16.13
CA LYS A 198 14.40 3.96 15.46
C LYS A 198 13.66 3.76 14.13
N LEU A 199 14.38 3.67 13.02
CA LEU A 199 13.81 3.32 11.74
C LEU A 199 13.72 1.79 11.65
N VAL A 200 12.51 1.25 11.56
CA VAL A 200 12.26 -0.19 11.55
C VAL A 200 11.52 -0.56 10.27
N TYR A 201 11.92 -1.65 9.64
CA TYR A 201 11.33 -2.10 8.38
C TYR A 201 10.62 -3.44 8.56
N LEU A 202 9.49 -3.54 7.90
CA LEU A 202 8.77 -4.77 7.62
C LEU A 202 8.49 -4.86 6.12
N THR A 203 8.07 -6.01 5.65
CA THR A 203 7.63 -6.19 4.27
C THR A 203 6.18 -6.64 4.26
N LEU A 204 5.34 -5.96 3.48
CA LEU A 204 4.04 -6.46 3.07
C LEU A 204 3.90 -6.19 1.58
N HIS A 205 3.72 -7.24 0.79
CA HIS A 205 3.50 -7.12 -0.64
C HIS A 205 2.05 -6.78 -0.92
N VAL A 206 1.83 -5.54 -1.35
CA VAL A 206 0.49 -5.00 -1.61
C VAL A 206 -0.07 -5.62 -2.88
N GLY A 207 -1.24 -6.25 -2.76
CA GLY A 207 -1.99 -6.79 -3.88
C GLY A 207 -2.93 -5.75 -4.51
N LEU A 208 -3.41 -6.04 -5.72
CA LEU A 208 -4.39 -5.18 -6.41
C LEU A 208 -5.77 -5.14 -5.73
N GLY A 209 -6.04 -6.05 -4.81
CA GLY A 209 -7.25 -6.04 -4.00
C GLY A 209 -7.46 -4.73 -3.22
N THR A 210 -6.35 -4.05 -2.89
CA THR A 210 -6.36 -2.74 -2.20
C THR A 210 -7.14 -1.66 -2.97
N PHE A 211 -7.25 -1.78 -4.30
CA PHE A 211 -7.98 -0.81 -5.13
C PHE A 211 -9.42 -1.22 -5.44
N ARG A 212 -9.88 -2.37 -4.94
CA ARG A 212 -11.27 -2.79 -5.12
C ARG A 212 -12.15 -2.05 -4.13
N PRO A 213 -13.22 -1.38 -4.59
CA PRO A 213 -14.17 -0.76 -3.69
C PRO A 213 -14.90 -1.82 -2.87
N VAL A 214 -15.34 -1.45 -1.68
CA VAL A 214 -16.27 -2.28 -0.90
C VAL A 214 -17.58 -2.33 -1.65
N SER A 215 -18.04 -3.53 -2.00
CA SER A 215 -19.23 -3.76 -2.84
C SER A 215 -20.44 -4.24 -2.04
N VAL A 216 -20.32 -4.32 -0.72
CA VAL A 216 -21.37 -4.79 0.19
C VAL A 216 -21.91 -3.64 1.03
N ASP A 217 -23.21 -3.68 1.36
CA ASP A 217 -23.82 -2.68 2.23
C ASP A 217 -23.47 -2.89 3.70
N ASN A 218 -23.45 -4.14 4.14
CA ASN A 218 -23.04 -4.50 5.49
C ASN A 218 -21.55 -4.76 5.54
N VAL A 219 -20.81 -3.92 6.29
CA VAL A 219 -19.35 -4.02 6.45
C VAL A 219 -18.90 -5.40 6.93
N ASP A 220 -19.73 -6.12 7.72
CA ASP A 220 -19.38 -7.44 8.25
C ASP A 220 -19.34 -8.54 7.19
N GLU A 221 -19.93 -8.30 6.01
CA GLU A 221 -19.94 -9.22 4.87
C GLU A 221 -18.76 -9.00 3.92
N HIS A 222 -17.95 -7.97 4.18
CA HIS A 222 -16.78 -7.69 3.34
C HIS A 222 -15.63 -8.67 3.62
N GLU A 223 -15.21 -9.36 2.58
CA GLU A 223 -14.03 -10.24 2.63
C GLU A 223 -12.77 -9.48 2.23
N MET A 224 -11.84 -9.33 3.19
CA MET A 224 -10.54 -8.72 2.92
C MET A 224 -9.67 -9.66 2.08
N HIS A 225 -9.02 -9.08 1.09
CA HIS A 225 -7.98 -9.78 0.33
C HIS A 225 -6.79 -10.13 1.21
N SER A 226 -6.11 -11.22 0.84
CA SER A 226 -4.95 -11.74 1.56
C SER A 226 -3.66 -11.17 0.98
N GLU A 227 -2.75 -10.70 1.84
CA GLU A 227 -1.45 -10.14 1.47
C GLU A 227 -0.34 -10.79 2.29
N PHE A 228 0.80 -11.05 1.64
CA PHE A 228 1.94 -11.68 2.30
C PHE A 228 2.80 -10.65 3.03
N TYR A 229 3.11 -10.94 4.30
CA TYR A 229 3.95 -10.09 5.13
C TYR A 229 5.13 -10.83 5.76
N THR A 230 6.13 -10.08 6.15
CA THR A 230 7.28 -10.55 6.92
C THR A 230 7.75 -9.47 7.90
N LEU A 231 7.97 -9.85 9.16
CA LEU A 231 8.70 -9.07 10.16
C LEU A 231 9.92 -9.89 10.60
N SER A 232 11.12 -9.37 10.40
CA SER A 232 12.36 -10.04 10.80
C SER A 232 12.54 -10.06 12.34
N GLU A 233 13.37 -10.98 12.83
CA GLU A 233 13.70 -11.02 14.28
C GLU A 233 14.41 -9.74 14.74
N GLU A 234 15.30 -9.18 13.92
CA GLU A 234 15.96 -7.90 14.22
C GLU A 234 14.95 -6.76 14.40
N SER A 235 13.99 -6.64 13.47
CA SER A 235 12.92 -5.65 13.54
C SER A 235 12.02 -5.90 14.77
N ALA A 236 11.63 -7.14 15.01
CA ALA A 236 10.79 -7.50 16.15
C ALA A 236 11.48 -7.20 17.48
N GLN A 237 12.78 -7.52 17.60
CA GLN A 237 13.56 -7.22 18.80
C GLN A 237 13.65 -5.71 19.04
N THR A 238 13.95 -4.92 18.00
CA THR A 238 13.99 -3.45 18.11
C THR A 238 12.65 -2.88 18.62
N LEU A 239 11.53 -3.39 18.12
CA LEU A 239 10.20 -2.94 18.55
C LEU A 239 9.90 -3.34 20.01
N ARG A 240 10.31 -4.55 20.45
CA ARG A 240 10.21 -4.95 21.84
C ARG A 240 11.02 -4.04 22.77
N ASP A 241 12.25 -3.72 22.37
CA ASP A 241 13.13 -2.84 23.13
C ASP A 241 12.55 -1.43 23.27
N VAL A 242 12.00 -0.87 22.18
CA VAL A 242 11.29 0.43 22.18
C VAL A 242 10.12 0.40 23.17
N LYS A 243 9.26 -0.60 23.08
CA LYS A 243 8.11 -0.74 24.01
C LYS A 243 8.57 -0.89 25.47
N SER A 244 9.61 -1.69 25.74
CA SER A 244 10.13 -1.92 27.10
C SER A 244 10.71 -0.66 27.72
N GLN A 245 11.18 0.29 26.88
CA GLN A 245 11.72 1.58 27.30
C GLN A 245 10.67 2.70 27.35
N GLY A 246 9.39 2.38 27.10
CA GLY A 246 8.29 3.33 27.12
C GLY A 246 8.15 4.17 25.84
N GLY A 247 8.83 3.79 24.76
CA GLY A 247 8.67 4.42 23.44
C GLY A 247 7.41 3.95 22.72
N HIS A 248 7.00 4.72 21.72
CA HIS A 248 5.82 4.46 20.90
C HIS A 248 6.17 3.78 19.58
N ILE A 249 5.26 2.95 19.09
CA ILE A 249 5.33 2.36 17.76
C ILE A 249 4.46 3.17 16.81
N VAL A 250 5.11 3.91 15.92
CA VAL A 250 4.48 4.77 14.92
C VAL A 250 4.54 4.08 13.56
N ALA A 251 3.39 3.70 13.02
CA ALA A 251 3.31 3.00 11.74
C ALA A 251 3.22 3.98 10.56
N VAL A 252 3.92 3.70 9.46
CA VAL A 252 3.78 4.42 8.20
C VAL A 252 2.95 3.59 7.23
N GLY A 253 1.74 4.07 6.96
CA GLY A 253 0.77 3.46 6.07
C GLY A 253 -0.02 2.30 6.67
N THR A 254 -1.18 2.08 6.09
CA THR A 254 -2.11 1.02 6.50
C THR A 254 -1.52 -0.39 6.35
N THR A 255 -0.55 -0.57 5.46
CA THR A 255 0.18 -1.84 5.29
C THR A 255 1.03 -2.18 6.51
N SER A 256 1.73 -1.20 7.09
CA SER A 256 2.49 -1.37 8.33
C SER A 256 1.56 -1.64 9.51
N ILE A 257 0.46 -0.91 9.62
CA ILE A 257 -0.57 -1.14 10.65
C ILE A 257 -1.10 -2.57 10.54
N ARG A 258 -1.53 -3.01 9.36
CA ARG A 258 -2.11 -4.34 9.17
C ARG A 258 -1.12 -5.45 9.52
N THR A 259 0.15 -5.31 9.18
CA THR A 259 1.18 -6.27 9.56
C THR A 259 1.37 -6.34 11.07
N LEU A 260 1.58 -5.20 11.72
CA LEU A 260 1.82 -5.12 13.16
C LEU A 260 0.62 -5.62 13.96
N GLU A 261 -0.59 -5.25 13.56
CA GLU A 261 -1.82 -5.67 14.24
C GLU A 261 -2.17 -7.15 13.96
N THR A 262 -1.76 -7.71 12.81
CA THR A 262 -1.85 -9.15 12.56
C THR A 262 -0.96 -9.91 13.54
N ILE A 263 0.29 -9.48 13.70
CA ILE A 263 1.25 -10.08 14.65
C ILE A 263 0.73 -9.91 16.08
N GLY A 264 0.30 -8.71 16.46
CA GLY A 264 -0.28 -8.45 17.78
C GLY A 264 -1.53 -9.30 18.05
N SER A 265 -2.36 -9.56 17.04
CA SER A 265 -3.54 -10.43 17.19
C SER A 265 -3.17 -11.90 17.31
N LYS A 266 -2.16 -12.35 16.56
CA LYS A 266 -1.67 -13.73 16.58
C LYS A 266 -0.98 -14.11 17.86
N PHE A 267 -0.27 -13.18 18.50
CA PHE A 267 0.58 -13.39 19.68
C PHE A 267 0.13 -12.61 20.93
N ASP A 268 -1.16 -12.32 21.03
CA ASP A 268 -1.79 -11.66 22.17
C ASP A 268 -1.09 -10.36 22.62
N GLY A 269 -0.78 -9.51 21.66
CA GLY A 269 -0.09 -8.22 21.85
C GLY A 269 1.43 -8.31 21.88
N HIS A 270 2.02 -9.51 21.91
CA HIS A 270 3.46 -9.68 21.85
C HIS A 270 4.00 -9.53 20.43
N ILE A 271 5.07 -8.76 20.29
CA ILE A 271 5.74 -8.54 19.00
C ILE A 271 6.78 -9.64 18.80
N GLN A 272 6.61 -10.44 17.77
CA GLN A 272 7.52 -11.52 17.41
C GLN A 272 7.84 -11.48 15.92
N ALA A 273 8.99 -12.03 15.55
CA ALA A 273 9.27 -12.32 14.14
C ALA A 273 8.22 -13.26 13.58
N ASP A 274 7.69 -12.92 12.44
CA ASP A 274 6.65 -13.73 11.81
C ASP A 274 6.61 -13.47 10.30
N SER A 275 6.11 -14.46 9.57
CA SER A 275 5.88 -14.39 8.14
C SER A 275 4.63 -15.19 7.80
N GLY A 276 3.80 -14.63 6.95
CA GLY A 276 2.55 -15.29 6.59
C GLY A 276 1.62 -14.43 5.75
N TRP A 277 0.37 -14.83 5.71
CA TRP A 277 -0.69 -14.14 5.00
C TRP A 277 -1.61 -13.44 5.97
N THR A 278 -1.94 -12.17 5.69
CA THR A 278 -2.91 -11.40 6.46
C THR A 278 -4.12 -11.03 5.61
N ASN A 279 -5.29 -11.25 6.16
CA ASN A 279 -6.56 -10.72 5.70
C ASN A 279 -7.25 -9.90 6.81
N ILE A 280 -6.47 -9.36 7.72
CA ILE A 280 -7.01 -8.59 8.85
C ILE A 280 -7.86 -7.44 8.35
N PHE A 281 -9.08 -7.32 8.89
CA PHE A 281 -9.99 -6.24 8.65
C PHE A 281 -10.13 -5.39 9.91
N ILE A 282 -9.47 -4.24 9.92
CA ILE A 282 -9.51 -3.28 11.03
C ILE A 282 -10.65 -2.30 10.76
N LYS A 283 -11.67 -2.30 11.62
CA LYS A 283 -12.86 -1.46 11.55
C LYS A 283 -13.30 -1.03 12.95
N PRO A 284 -14.17 -0.04 13.11
CA PRO A 284 -14.63 0.39 14.43
C PRO A 284 -15.06 -0.77 15.33
N GLY A 285 -14.56 -0.76 16.55
CA GLY A 285 -14.65 -1.86 17.53
C GLY A 285 -13.38 -2.70 17.63
N TYR A 286 -12.44 -2.58 16.68
CA TYR A 286 -11.12 -3.19 16.80
C TYR A 286 -10.30 -2.48 17.89
N ARG A 287 -9.58 -3.26 18.70
CA ARG A 287 -8.65 -2.73 19.72
C ARG A 287 -7.23 -2.91 19.24
N PHE A 288 -6.54 -1.81 19.01
CA PHE A 288 -5.13 -1.81 18.62
C PHE A 288 -4.28 -2.41 19.74
N LYS A 289 -3.32 -3.26 19.38
CA LYS A 289 -2.49 -4.03 20.29
C LYS A 289 -1.02 -3.62 20.25
N VAL A 290 -0.58 -3.07 19.11
CA VAL A 290 0.82 -2.77 18.84
C VAL A 290 1.02 -1.31 18.46
N VAL A 291 0.18 -0.77 17.58
CA VAL A 291 0.36 0.57 17.00
C VAL A 291 -0.17 1.64 17.93
N ASP A 292 0.68 2.62 18.25
CA ASP A 292 0.34 3.74 19.16
C ASP A 292 -0.03 5.01 18.41
N ALA A 293 0.52 5.21 17.18
CA ALA A 293 0.21 6.31 16.28
C ALA A 293 0.57 5.91 14.84
N PHE A 294 0.11 6.65 13.86
CA PHE A 294 0.47 6.36 12.47
C PHE A 294 0.35 7.57 11.54
N SER A 295 1.10 7.51 10.43
CA SER A 295 0.92 8.39 9.28
C SER A 295 0.31 7.61 8.11
N THR A 296 -0.67 8.20 7.41
CA THR A 296 -1.24 7.62 6.20
C THR A 296 -1.76 8.71 5.26
N ASN A 297 -2.11 8.34 4.01
CA ASN A 297 -2.75 9.27 3.08
C ASN A 297 -4.24 9.43 3.41
N PHE A 298 -4.89 10.44 2.83
CA PHE A 298 -6.35 10.51 2.79
C PHE A 298 -6.90 9.45 1.83
N HIS A 299 -7.97 8.79 2.25
CA HIS A 299 -8.56 7.64 1.56
C HIS A 299 -9.90 7.98 0.92
N LEU A 300 -10.35 7.14 -0.03
CA LEU A 300 -11.65 7.31 -0.69
C LEU A 300 -12.83 7.03 0.25
N PRO A 301 -13.98 7.66 0.00
CA PRO A 301 -15.23 7.35 0.71
C PRO A 301 -15.56 5.85 0.67
N LYS A 302 -16.20 5.35 1.71
CA LYS A 302 -16.66 3.94 1.84
C LYS A 302 -15.55 2.89 1.75
N SER A 303 -14.28 3.28 1.87
CA SER A 303 -13.15 2.35 1.78
C SER A 303 -12.86 1.68 3.13
N THR A 304 -12.29 0.47 3.08
CA THR A 304 -11.78 -0.23 4.27
C THR A 304 -10.70 0.58 5.01
N LEU A 305 -10.04 1.50 4.31
CA LEU A 305 -8.98 2.34 4.87
C LEU A 305 -9.54 3.49 5.71
N VAL A 306 -10.66 4.11 5.32
CA VAL A 306 -11.39 5.06 6.19
C VAL A 306 -11.91 4.34 7.44
N MET A 307 -12.36 3.09 7.29
CA MET A 307 -12.81 2.27 8.43
C MET A 307 -11.67 1.99 9.41
N LEU A 308 -10.45 1.73 8.91
CA LEU A 308 -9.26 1.53 9.74
C LEU A 308 -8.89 2.79 10.54
N VAL A 309 -8.85 3.96 9.89
CA VAL A 309 -8.60 5.23 10.57
C VAL A 309 -9.71 5.51 11.60
N SER A 310 -10.96 5.23 11.25
CA SER A 310 -12.13 5.37 12.13
C SER A 310 -12.09 4.42 13.33
N ALA A 311 -11.48 3.24 13.18
CA ALA A 311 -11.28 2.30 14.29
C ALA A 311 -10.32 2.87 15.34
N PHE A 312 -9.34 3.68 14.93
CA PHE A 312 -8.37 4.27 15.83
C PHE A 312 -8.87 5.57 16.47
N ALA A 313 -9.34 6.53 15.66
CA ALA A 313 -9.64 7.87 16.13
C ALA A 313 -11.15 8.13 16.40
N GLY A 314 -12.00 7.15 16.09
CA GLY A 314 -13.46 7.30 16.16
C GLY A 314 -14.04 7.85 14.86
N ARG A 315 -15.13 7.22 14.38
CA ARG A 315 -15.72 7.49 13.07
C ARG A 315 -16.11 8.96 12.89
N ASP A 316 -16.85 9.52 13.81
CA ASP A 316 -17.44 10.84 13.64
C ASP A 316 -16.34 11.93 13.58
N PHE A 317 -15.30 11.80 14.40
CA PHE A 317 -14.16 12.71 14.37
C PHE A 317 -13.29 12.54 13.11
N VAL A 318 -13.15 11.32 12.62
CA VAL A 318 -12.47 11.07 11.34
C VAL A 318 -13.23 11.72 10.18
N LEU A 319 -14.56 11.60 10.13
CA LEU A 319 -15.36 12.24 9.09
C LEU A 319 -15.31 13.77 9.18
N GLU A 320 -15.25 14.34 10.40
CA GLU A 320 -15.00 15.77 10.61
C GLU A 320 -13.62 16.18 10.07
N ALA A 321 -12.57 15.40 10.36
CA ALA A 321 -11.22 15.65 9.84
C ALA A 321 -11.15 15.54 8.31
N TYR A 322 -11.88 14.60 7.70
CA TYR A 322 -11.97 14.48 6.25
C TYR A 322 -12.73 15.66 5.60
N LYS A 323 -13.82 16.10 6.25
CA LYS A 323 -14.52 17.31 5.81
C LYS A 323 -13.60 18.53 5.87
N HIS A 324 -12.87 18.72 6.98
CA HIS A 324 -11.86 19.76 7.12
C HIS A 324 -10.82 19.70 5.98
N ALA A 325 -10.30 18.50 5.69
CA ALA A 325 -9.34 18.32 4.61
C ALA A 325 -9.90 18.70 3.22
N VAL A 326 -11.17 18.38 2.94
CA VAL A 326 -11.86 18.81 1.71
C VAL A 326 -12.00 20.34 1.67
N ASP A 327 -12.47 20.96 2.74
CA ASP A 327 -12.66 22.40 2.85
C ASP A 327 -11.32 23.18 2.70
N GLU A 328 -10.23 22.62 3.23
CA GLU A 328 -8.87 23.17 3.15
C GLU A 328 -8.08 22.72 1.89
N HIS A 329 -8.76 22.10 0.93
CA HIS A 329 -8.18 21.66 -0.35
C HIS A 329 -6.94 20.78 -0.19
N TYR A 330 -6.98 19.81 0.72
CA TYR A 330 -6.01 18.72 0.75
C TYR A 330 -6.17 17.85 -0.49
N ARG A 331 -5.07 17.29 -0.94
CA ARG A 331 -5.04 16.33 -2.04
C ARG A 331 -5.26 14.94 -1.50
N PHE A 332 -6.05 14.16 -2.20
CA PHE A 332 -6.46 12.82 -1.76
C PHE A 332 -5.74 11.71 -2.52
N PHE A 333 -5.66 10.56 -1.89
CA PHE A 333 -5.23 9.28 -2.42
C PHE A 333 -3.71 9.15 -2.58
N SER A 334 -3.23 8.26 -3.50
CA SER A 334 -1.84 7.77 -3.57
C SER A 334 -0.77 8.85 -3.68
N PHE A 335 -1.02 9.92 -4.43
CA PHE A 335 -0.13 11.06 -4.58
C PHE A 335 -0.63 12.31 -3.83
N GLY A 336 -1.61 12.11 -2.98
CA GLY A 336 -2.21 13.17 -2.18
C GLY A 336 -1.36 13.58 -0.99
N ASP A 337 -2.01 14.25 -0.06
CA ASP A 337 -1.45 14.72 1.19
C ASP A 337 -1.59 13.65 2.29
N ALA A 338 -1.02 13.89 3.43
CA ALA A 338 -0.95 12.94 4.53
C ALA A 338 -1.75 13.39 5.75
N MET A 339 -2.10 12.43 6.59
CA MET A 339 -2.52 12.65 7.97
C MET A 339 -1.57 11.94 8.93
N PHE A 340 -1.43 12.48 10.13
CA PHE A 340 -0.79 11.85 11.27
C PHE A 340 -1.83 11.71 12.38
N VAL A 341 -2.07 10.50 12.83
CA VAL A 341 -3.13 10.17 13.80
C VAL A 341 -2.49 9.69 15.10
N LYS A 342 -2.79 10.37 16.20
CA LYS A 342 -2.28 10.09 17.55
C LYS A 342 -3.32 10.29 18.63
#